data_b69efb86cfea3a9f4fe8a8f501c85c7b
#
_entry.id   b69efb86cfea3a9f4fe8a8f501c85c7b
#
_cell.length_a   1.000
_cell.length_b   1.000
_cell.length_c   1.000
_cell.angle_alpha   90.00
_cell.angle_beta   90.00
_cell.angle_gamma   90.00
#
_symmetry.space_group_name_H-M   'P 1'
#
loop_
_entity.id
_entity.type
_entity.pdbx_description
1 polymer ?
#
loop_
_entity_poly.entity_id
_entity_poly.type
_entity_poly.pdbx_seq_one_letter_code
_entity_poly.pdbx_strand_id
1 'polypeptide(L)'
;MNDKEILEVYNLIKEYHAKYLAQYGVKLPSLKINGRYTRSALVLVYLCRNYPNTAVVSKDELTQFIRQFYPNTTDVQQARHLGAQSGWYISSGTRKDNVSLSLSDSEYHLETLERCYPGFTA
;
A
#
# COMPACT_ATOMS: atom_id res chain seq x y z
N MET A 1 -0.31 7.02 13.23
CA MET A 1 -1.75 6.77 13.01
C MET A 1 -2.33 6.00 14.19
N ASN A 2 -3.47 6.44 14.69
CA ASN A 2 -4.18 5.70 15.73
C ASN A 2 -5.14 4.67 15.11
N ASP A 3 -5.76 3.84 15.95
CA ASP A 3 -6.68 2.79 15.47
C ASP A 3 -7.84 3.32 14.65
N LYS A 4 -8.39 4.46 15.04
CA LYS A 4 -9.50 5.09 14.32
C LYS A 4 -9.09 5.52 12.92
N GLU A 5 -7.93 6.13 12.78
CA GLU A 5 -7.40 6.56 11.49
C GLU A 5 -7.09 5.37 10.58
N ILE A 6 -6.49 4.32 11.13
CA ILE A 6 -6.21 3.10 10.39
C ILE A 6 -7.51 2.49 9.85
N LEU A 7 -8.54 2.40 10.70
CA LEU A 7 -9.83 1.84 10.29
C LEU A 7 -10.50 2.68 9.21
N GLU A 8 -10.49 4.00 9.35
CA GLU A 8 -11.08 4.90 8.36
C GLU A 8 -10.43 4.74 6.98
N VAL A 9 -9.10 4.71 6.94
CA VAL A 9 -8.37 4.51 5.67
C VAL A 9 -8.62 3.12 5.11
N TYR A 10 -8.61 2.09 5.96
CA TYR A 10 -8.88 0.72 5.51
C TYR A 10 -10.30 0.59 4.93
N ASN A 11 -11.28 1.20 5.55
CA ASN A 11 -12.66 1.16 5.04
C ASN A 11 -12.78 1.84 3.68
N LEU A 12 -12.06 2.93 3.46
CA LEU A 12 -11.98 3.59 2.16
C LEU A 12 -11.34 2.65 1.12
N ILE A 13 -10.24 2.01 1.46
CA ILE A 13 -9.58 1.04 0.57
C ILE A 13 -10.53 -0.11 0.22
N LYS A 14 -11.24 -0.64 1.22
CA LYS A 14 -12.18 -1.74 1.04
C LYS A 14 -13.32 -1.37 0.08
N GLU A 15 -13.82 -0.16 0.20
CA GLU A 15 -14.88 0.36 -0.67
C GLU A 15 -14.39 0.48 -2.12
N TYR A 16 -13.23 1.07 -2.34
CA TYR A 16 -12.64 1.19 -3.67
C TYR A 16 -12.29 -0.18 -4.26
N HIS A 17 -11.76 -1.08 -3.43
CA HIS A 17 -11.44 -2.45 -3.85
C HIS A 17 -12.68 -3.16 -4.39
N ALA A 18 -13.79 -3.11 -3.65
CA ALA A 18 -15.03 -3.76 -4.07
C ALA A 18 -15.55 -3.18 -5.39
N LYS A 19 -15.39 -1.87 -5.57
CA LYS A 19 -15.96 -1.16 -6.73
C LYS A 19 -15.07 -1.29 -7.98
N TYR A 20 -13.75 -1.24 -7.85
CA TYR A 20 -12.86 -1.10 -8.99
C TYR A 20 -11.84 -2.22 -9.17
N LEU A 21 -11.49 -2.95 -8.12
CA LEU A 21 -10.30 -3.81 -8.15
C LEU A 21 -10.61 -5.31 -8.03
N ALA A 22 -11.64 -5.68 -7.27
CA ALA A 22 -11.96 -7.08 -7.01
C ALA A 22 -12.19 -7.88 -8.29
N GLN A 23 -12.85 -7.29 -9.27
CA GLN A 23 -13.16 -7.96 -10.55
C GLN A 23 -11.91 -8.33 -11.35
N TYR A 24 -10.78 -7.67 -11.09
CA TYR A 24 -9.51 -7.94 -11.79
C TYR A 24 -8.60 -8.87 -11.01
N GLY A 25 -9.08 -9.43 -9.90
CA GLY A 25 -8.31 -10.39 -9.12
C GLY A 25 -7.35 -9.77 -8.11
N VAL A 26 -7.41 -8.46 -7.89
CA VAL A 26 -6.64 -7.82 -6.82
C VAL A 26 -7.22 -8.27 -5.49
N LYS A 27 -6.36 -8.78 -4.60
CA LYS A 27 -6.80 -9.28 -3.29
C LYS A 27 -6.67 -8.19 -2.23
N LEU A 28 -7.73 -8.05 -1.41
CA LEU A 28 -7.72 -7.14 -0.28
C LEU A 28 -7.04 -7.81 0.91
N PRO A 29 -5.93 -7.26 1.44
CA PRO A 29 -5.34 -7.80 2.65
C PRO A 29 -6.31 -7.70 3.81
N SER A 30 -6.39 -8.74 4.65
CA SER A 30 -7.16 -8.67 5.89
C SER A 30 -6.55 -7.60 6.80
N LEU A 31 -7.39 -6.78 7.42
CA LEU A 31 -6.89 -5.75 8.34
C LEU A 31 -6.23 -6.38 9.56
N LYS A 32 -6.89 -7.38 10.14
CA LYS A 32 -6.40 -8.10 11.32
C LYS A 32 -6.53 -9.60 11.14
N ILE A 33 -5.59 -10.34 11.72
CA ILE A 33 -5.65 -11.78 11.89
C ILE A 33 -5.35 -12.06 13.36
N ASN A 34 -6.24 -12.79 14.03
CA ASN A 34 -6.13 -13.08 15.47
C ASN A 34 -5.95 -11.80 16.30
N GLY A 35 -6.70 -10.76 15.96
CA GLY A 35 -6.69 -9.51 16.71
C GLY A 35 -5.50 -8.60 16.46
N ARG A 36 -4.61 -8.96 15.55
CA ARG A 36 -3.39 -8.21 15.24
C ARG A 36 -3.41 -7.68 13.81
N TYR A 37 -3.04 -6.42 13.63
CA TYR A 37 -2.93 -5.84 12.28
C TYR A 37 -1.97 -6.65 11.42
N THR A 38 -2.33 -6.86 10.16
CA THR A 38 -1.41 -7.49 9.20
C THR A 38 -0.44 -6.44 8.66
N ARG A 39 0.77 -6.88 8.34
CA ARG A 39 1.78 -5.98 7.76
C ARG A 39 1.32 -5.43 6.40
N SER A 40 0.75 -6.27 5.55
CA SER A 40 0.28 -5.84 4.22
C SER A 40 -0.80 -4.78 4.32
N ALA A 41 -1.78 -4.96 5.23
CA ALA A 41 -2.82 -3.96 5.42
C ALA A 41 -2.25 -2.65 5.95
N LEU A 42 -1.33 -2.71 6.92
CA LEU A 42 -0.71 -1.50 7.46
C LEU A 42 0.08 -0.72 6.40
N VAL A 43 0.85 -1.40 5.56
CA VAL A 43 1.59 -0.76 4.47
C VAL A 43 0.63 -0.08 3.50
N LEU A 44 -0.42 -0.79 3.10
CA LEU A 44 -1.41 -0.24 2.17
C LEU A 44 -2.13 0.98 2.76
N VAL A 45 -2.54 0.89 4.03
CA VAL A 45 -3.16 1.99 4.77
C VAL A 45 -2.23 3.21 4.80
N TYR A 46 -0.96 2.99 5.14
CA TYR A 46 0.01 4.08 5.21
C TYR A 46 0.19 4.79 3.87
N LEU A 47 0.31 4.02 2.78
CA LEU A 47 0.44 4.56 1.43
C LEU A 47 -0.83 5.29 0.97
N CYS A 48 -2.00 4.90 1.45
CA CYS A 48 -3.28 5.51 1.09
C CYS A 48 -3.68 6.69 1.98
N ARG A 49 -2.84 7.08 2.95
CA ARG A 49 -3.15 8.25 3.80
C ARG A 49 -3.44 9.47 2.92
N ASN A 50 -4.46 10.21 3.31
CA ASN A 50 -4.88 11.43 2.62
C ASN A 50 -5.33 11.23 1.17
N TYR A 51 -5.64 9.99 0.79
CA TYR A 51 -6.14 9.71 -0.55
C TYR A 51 -7.30 10.66 -0.90
N PRO A 52 -7.35 11.28 -2.11
CA PRO A 52 -6.49 10.98 -3.27
C PRO A 52 -5.14 11.73 -3.29
N ASN A 53 -4.82 12.55 -2.30
CA ASN A 53 -3.58 13.34 -2.23
C ASN A 53 -2.49 12.55 -1.49
N THR A 54 -2.07 11.43 -2.07
CA THR A 54 -1.07 10.56 -1.46
C THR A 54 0.34 11.11 -1.63
N ALA A 55 1.21 10.78 -0.68
CA ALA A 55 2.59 11.23 -0.69
C ALA A 55 3.55 10.16 -1.24
N VAL A 56 4.70 10.61 -1.72
CA VAL A 56 5.84 9.72 -1.94
C VAL A 56 6.35 9.26 -0.58
N VAL A 57 6.54 7.96 -0.42
CA VAL A 57 6.93 7.35 0.85
C VAL A 57 8.19 6.52 0.66
N SER A 58 9.21 6.75 1.48
CA SER A 58 10.42 5.95 1.44
C SER A 58 10.24 4.61 2.16
N LYS A 59 11.06 3.62 1.78
CA LYS A 59 11.10 2.33 2.49
C LYS A 59 11.43 2.53 3.97
N ASP A 60 12.33 3.45 4.29
CA ASP A 60 12.69 3.74 5.68
C ASP A 60 11.49 4.28 6.47
N GLU A 61 10.74 5.17 5.87
CA GLU A 61 9.53 5.73 6.50
C GLU A 61 8.50 4.62 6.77
N LEU A 62 8.27 3.73 5.80
CA LEU A 62 7.39 2.57 5.98
C LEU A 62 7.88 1.65 7.10
N THR A 63 9.18 1.39 7.13
CA THR A 63 9.78 0.54 8.15
C THR A 63 9.57 1.14 9.54
N GLN A 64 9.77 2.45 9.70
CA GLN A 64 9.54 3.13 10.97
C GLN A 64 8.07 3.02 11.41
N PHE A 65 7.14 3.18 10.46
CA PHE A 65 5.72 3.03 10.76
C PHE A 65 5.40 1.59 11.21
N ILE A 66 5.86 0.59 10.49
CA ILE A 66 5.60 -0.82 10.81
C ILE A 66 6.21 -1.21 12.17
N ARG A 67 7.36 -0.64 12.54
CA ARG A 67 8.00 -0.91 13.84
C ARG A 67 7.15 -0.52 15.05
N GLN A 68 6.19 0.36 14.88
CA GLN A 68 5.23 0.69 15.94
C GLN A 68 4.35 -0.52 16.31
N PHE A 69 4.17 -1.46 15.38
CA PHE A 69 3.34 -2.66 15.54
C PHE A 69 4.17 -3.95 15.59
N TYR A 70 5.30 -3.95 14.91
CA TYR A 70 6.22 -5.07 14.78
C TYR A 70 7.65 -4.57 15.04
N PRO A 71 8.04 -4.43 16.33
CA PRO A 71 9.30 -3.74 16.70
C PRO A 71 10.57 -4.34 16.11
N ASN A 72 10.56 -5.65 15.81
CA ASN A 72 11.73 -6.35 15.30
C ASN A 72 11.85 -6.32 13.77
N THR A 73 11.02 -5.53 13.11
CA THR A 73 11.10 -5.39 11.64
C THR A 73 12.41 -4.74 11.24
N THR A 74 13.15 -5.39 10.34
CA THR A 74 14.41 -4.85 9.82
C THR A 74 14.22 -4.16 8.49
N ASP A 75 13.31 -4.68 7.64
CA ASP A 75 13.10 -4.19 6.29
C ASP A 75 11.69 -4.49 5.83
N VAL A 76 11.00 -3.50 5.26
CA VAL A 76 9.62 -3.65 4.79
C VAL A 76 9.62 -3.95 3.30
N GLN A 77 9.13 -5.13 2.93
CA GLN A 77 9.04 -5.57 1.52
C GLN A 77 7.62 -5.53 0.96
N GLN A 78 6.61 -5.35 1.82
CA GLN A 78 5.20 -5.47 1.43
C GLN A 78 4.77 -4.50 0.33
N ALA A 79 5.31 -3.26 0.32
CA ALA A 79 4.96 -2.28 -0.71
C ALA A 79 5.32 -2.80 -2.11
N ARG A 80 6.48 -3.45 -2.23
CA ARG A 80 6.93 -4.03 -3.48
C ARG A 80 6.03 -5.18 -3.94
N HIS A 81 5.64 -6.04 -3.00
CA HIS A 81 4.77 -7.18 -3.29
C HIS A 81 3.34 -6.77 -3.61
N LEU A 82 2.81 -5.76 -2.92
CA LEU A 82 1.46 -5.26 -3.17
C LEU A 82 1.31 -4.61 -4.54
N GLY A 83 2.37 -4.03 -5.08
CA GLY A 83 2.35 -3.36 -6.36
C GLY A 83 2.24 -4.31 -7.56
N ALA A 84 3.28 -4.41 -8.36
CA ALA A 84 3.26 -5.16 -9.61
C ALA A 84 2.86 -6.63 -9.47
N GLN A 85 3.19 -7.27 -8.34
CA GLN A 85 2.85 -8.68 -8.13
C GLN A 85 1.39 -8.91 -7.75
N SER A 86 0.80 -8.02 -6.97
CA SER A 86 -0.53 -8.20 -6.40
C SER A 86 -1.59 -7.26 -6.97
N GLY A 87 -1.18 -6.31 -7.78
CA GLY A 87 -2.09 -5.51 -8.59
C GLY A 87 -2.50 -4.16 -8.04
N TRP A 88 -2.08 -3.77 -6.83
CA TRP A 88 -2.32 -2.42 -6.35
C TRP A 88 -1.45 -1.44 -7.13
N TYR A 89 -2.02 -0.32 -7.53
CA TYR A 89 -1.28 0.64 -8.35
C TYR A 89 -0.34 1.47 -7.48
N ILE A 90 0.73 0.81 -7.04
CA ILE A 90 1.82 1.41 -6.26
C ILE A 90 3.03 1.50 -7.18
N SER A 91 3.44 2.72 -7.49
CA SER A 91 4.65 2.97 -8.27
C SER A 91 5.89 2.81 -7.41
N SER A 92 6.95 2.27 -8.00
CA SER A 92 8.23 2.03 -7.33
C SER A 92 9.35 2.67 -8.13
N GLY A 93 10.28 3.33 -7.45
CA GLY A 93 11.46 3.90 -8.10
C GLY A 93 12.36 2.84 -8.73
N THR A 94 12.48 1.68 -8.09
CA THR A 94 13.24 0.55 -8.63
C THR A 94 12.72 0.10 -10.00
N ARG A 95 11.40 0.17 -10.19
CA ARG A 95 10.75 -0.21 -11.46
C ARG A 95 10.64 0.95 -12.44
N LYS A 96 10.99 2.16 -12.01
CA LYS A 96 10.89 3.40 -12.80
C LYS A 96 9.47 3.65 -13.31
N ASP A 97 8.48 3.33 -12.48
CA ASP A 97 7.07 3.34 -12.86
C ASP A 97 6.50 4.72 -13.14
N ASN A 98 6.84 5.71 -12.34
CA ASN A 98 6.32 7.07 -12.47
C ASN A 98 7.47 8.04 -12.72
N VAL A 99 7.80 8.21 -13.99
CA VAL A 99 8.93 9.03 -14.41
C VAL A 99 8.77 10.49 -13.99
N SER A 100 7.53 11.02 -14.00
CA SER A 100 7.27 12.42 -13.62
C SER A 100 7.61 12.71 -12.18
N LEU A 101 7.47 11.73 -11.28
CA LEU A 101 7.81 11.89 -9.86
C LEU A 101 9.29 11.68 -9.58
N SER A 102 10.03 11.09 -10.52
CA SER A 102 11.47 10.79 -10.35
C SER A 102 11.76 10.09 -9.03
N LEU A 103 11.01 9.03 -8.73
CA LEU A 103 11.19 8.26 -7.50
C LEU A 103 12.60 7.67 -7.42
N SER A 104 13.19 7.70 -6.21
CA SER A 104 14.44 6.99 -5.96
C SER A 104 14.15 5.49 -5.79
N ASP A 105 15.19 4.64 -5.82
CA ASP A 105 15.05 3.19 -5.75
C ASP A 105 14.32 2.66 -4.51
N SER A 106 14.30 3.45 -3.44
CA SER A 106 13.66 3.06 -2.18
C SER A 106 12.41 3.87 -1.89
N GLU A 107 11.77 4.41 -2.91
CA GLU A 107 10.55 5.21 -2.77
C GLU A 107 9.36 4.57 -3.46
N TYR A 108 8.16 4.82 -2.90
CA TYR A 108 6.89 4.31 -3.41
C TYR A 108 5.85 5.43 -3.44
N HIS A 109 4.88 5.28 -4.34
CA HIS A 109 3.74 6.20 -4.42
C HIS A 109 2.49 5.44 -4.83
N LEU A 110 1.43 5.54 -4.03
CA LEU A 110 0.13 5.01 -4.43
C LEU A 110 -0.50 5.96 -5.44
N GLU A 111 -0.70 5.50 -6.66
CA GLU A 111 -1.19 6.33 -7.76
C GLU A 111 -2.70 6.53 -7.71
N THR A 112 -3.47 5.44 -7.62
CA THR A 112 -4.93 5.49 -7.58
C THR A 112 -5.49 4.17 -7.05
N LEU A 113 -6.68 4.24 -6.44
CA LEU A 113 -7.44 3.06 -6.04
C LEU A 113 -8.52 2.69 -7.07
N GLU A 114 -8.61 3.42 -8.19
CA GLU A 114 -9.66 3.21 -9.19
C GLU A 114 -9.25 2.25 -10.30
N ARG A 115 -8.00 1.82 -10.34
CA ARG A 115 -7.52 0.83 -11.31
C ARG A 115 -6.32 0.08 -10.76
N CYS A 116 -6.07 -1.10 -11.30
CA CYS A 116 -4.94 -1.91 -10.87
C CYS A 116 -3.63 -1.45 -11.53
N TYR A 117 -2.53 -2.02 -11.05
CA TYR A 117 -1.21 -1.80 -11.64
C TYR A 117 -1.25 -2.10 -13.14
N PRO A 118 -0.69 -1.22 -13.99
CA PRO A 118 -0.72 -1.41 -15.44
C PRO A 118 -0.14 -2.75 -15.86
N GLY A 119 -0.91 -3.52 -16.64
CA GLY A 119 -0.50 -4.83 -17.11
C GLY A 119 -0.72 -5.97 -16.12
N PHE A 120 -1.26 -5.69 -14.93
CA PHE A 120 -1.53 -6.74 -13.94
C PHE A 120 -2.57 -7.73 -14.47
N THR A 121 -2.27 -9.02 -14.34
CA THR A 121 -3.21 -10.12 -14.60
C THR A 121 -3.14 -11.11 -13.45
N ALA A 122 -4.31 -11.43 -12.90
CA ALA A 122 -4.39 -12.39 -11.80
C ALA A 122 -4.14 -13.82 -12.28
#